data_543e01c467f9cb468ef13d578035d3b5
#
_entry.id   543e01c467f9cb468ef13d578035d3b5
#
_cell.length_a   1.000
_cell.length_b   1.000
_cell.length_c   1.000
_cell.angle_alpha   90.00
_cell.angle_beta   90.00
_cell.angle_gamma   90.00
#
_symmetry.space_group_name_H-M   'P 1'
#
loop_
_entity.id
_entity.type
_entity.pdbx_description
1 polymer ?
#
loop_
_entity_poly.entity_id
_entity_poly.type
_entity_poly.pdbx_seq_one_letter_code
_entity_poly.pdbx_strand_id
1 'polypeptide(L)'
;MSSRTEMLTVEKSLPGGRLDVFLRTKFPAASRGALQRLIEQGHVRVNGNITKPTHSPRAGEEIEIHWPEARPAEAQPEEMPLDILFEDKSLLVLNKPAGLVVHPAAGHEEHTLVNALLHHCKGSLSGIGGVARPGIVHRLDKETSGCVVVAKNDETHLALSKQFAERRVGKIYNAIVCGELARGSGEIRASIARHPSHRKRMAVRDDDSGRAAHTSWRVLEKLKGATFVEAQIHTGRTHQIRVHFQFLGHPLVGDETYGAKQNKKLAELTGYTAPRVMLHSRELSFIHPRTEQEMNFASPVPKDFRETLKRLRSAASASSL
;
A
#
# COMPACT_ATOMS: atom_id res chain seq x y z
N MET A 1 -26.53 -12.68 -4.29
CA MET A 1 -27.47 -12.42 -3.15
C MET A 1 -28.35 -11.28 -3.59
N SER A 2 -29.67 -11.42 -3.55
CA SER A 2 -30.63 -10.38 -3.95
C SER A 2 -30.45 -9.12 -3.08
N SER A 3 -30.79 -7.95 -3.63
CA SER A 3 -30.87 -6.69 -2.89
C SER A 3 -31.75 -6.89 -1.64
N ARG A 4 -31.27 -6.43 -0.49
CA ARG A 4 -31.96 -6.59 0.80
C ARG A 4 -32.18 -5.21 1.41
N THR A 5 -33.41 -4.97 1.83
CA THR A 5 -33.75 -3.75 2.58
C THR A 5 -34.03 -4.12 4.03
N GLU A 6 -33.47 -3.37 4.96
CA GLU A 6 -33.69 -3.53 6.38
C GLU A 6 -34.18 -2.21 6.99
N MET A 7 -35.12 -2.34 7.92
CA MET A 7 -35.69 -1.22 8.68
C MET A 7 -35.26 -1.33 10.14
N LEU A 8 -34.84 -0.22 10.72
CA LEU A 8 -34.48 -0.09 12.13
C LEU A 8 -35.18 1.12 12.75
N THR A 9 -35.76 0.95 13.93
CA THR A 9 -36.21 2.11 14.74
C THR A 9 -35.18 2.41 15.80
N VAL A 10 -34.83 3.68 15.95
CA VAL A 10 -33.91 4.14 17.02
C VAL A 10 -34.66 4.20 18.34
N GLU A 11 -34.33 3.28 19.25
CA GLU A 11 -35.01 3.17 20.56
C GLU A 11 -34.63 4.31 21.51
N LYS A 12 -33.37 4.77 21.45
CA LYS A 12 -32.84 5.81 22.34
C LYS A 12 -31.98 6.82 21.56
N SER A 13 -32.23 8.11 21.83
CA SER A 13 -31.41 9.18 21.23
C SER A 13 -29.93 9.05 21.64
N LEU A 14 -29.04 9.32 20.70
CA LEU A 14 -27.58 9.29 20.89
C LEU A 14 -27.00 10.70 20.58
N PRO A 15 -27.15 11.67 21.51
CA PRO A 15 -26.64 13.03 21.30
C PRO A 15 -25.12 13.00 21.08
N GLY A 16 -24.65 13.64 20.02
CA GLY A 16 -23.23 13.61 19.63
C GLY A 16 -22.75 12.27 19.03
N GLY A 17 -23.61 11.23 19.05
CA GLY A 17 -23.34 9.97 18.37
C GLY A 17 -23.38 10.13 16.86
N ARG A 18 -22.71 9.23 16.14
CA ARG A 18 -22.67 9.22 14.67
C ARG A 18 -23.47 8.03 14.13
N LEU A 19 -24.23 8.25 13.06
CA LEU A 19 -25.02 7.21 12.40
C LEU A 19 -24.16 6.01 11.95
N ASP A 20 -22.99 6.27 11.37
CA ASP A 20 -22.07 5.20 10.93
C ASP A 20 -21.54 4.33 12.09
N VAL A 21 -21.41 4.91 13.29
CA VAL A 21 -21.03 4.20 14.50
C VAL A 21 -22.21 3.41 15.05
N PHE A 22 -23.40 4.02 15.12
CA PHE A 22 -24.62 3.36 15.55
C PHE A 22 -24.92 2.14 14.67
N LEU A 23 -24.91 2.31 13.34
CA LEU A 23 -25.14 1.19 12.42
C LEU A 23 -24.09 0.07 12.56
N ARG A 24 -22.86 0.40 12.90
CA ARG A 24 -21.82 -0.60 13.18
C ARG A 24 -22.15 -1.49 14.37
N THR A 25 -22.83 -0.97 15.39
CA THR A 25 -23.26 -1.78 16.53
C THR A 25 -24.41 -2.73 16.18
N LYS A 26 -25.26 -2.33 15.23
CA LYS A 26 -26.41 -3.15 14.76
C LYS A 26 -25.97 -4.17 13.67
N PHE A 27 -24.96 -3.83 12.89
CA PHE A 27 -24.42 -4.66 11.80
C PHE A 27 -22.91 -4.94 11.97
N PRO A 28 -22.53 -5.78 12.91
CA PRO A 28 -21.12 -6.05 13.22
C PRO A 28 -20.34 -6.72 12.07
N ALA A 29 -21.02 -7.36 11.12
CA ALA A 29 -20.42 -7.93 9.93
C ALA A 29 -19.98 -6.87 8.90
N ALA A 30 -20.61 -5.68 8.90
CA ALA A 30 -20.26 -4.60 7.99
C ALA A 30 -19.16 -3.71 8.57
N SER A 31 -18.11 -3.40 7.80
CA SER A 31 -17.10 -2.46 8.27
C SER A 31 -17.65 -1.03 8.35
N ARG A 32 -17.13 -0.20 9.27
CA ARG A 32 -17.54 1.20 9.40
C ARG A 32 -17.40 1.98 8.08
N GLY A 33 -16.32 1.73 7.33
CA GLY A 33 -16.12 2.36 6.02
C GLY A 33 -17.13 1.94 4.96
N ALA A 34 -17.63 0.69 5.01
CA ALA A 34 -18.72 0.23 4.15
C ALA A 34 -20.04 0.97 4.50
N LEU A 35 -20.36 1.06 5.79
CA LEU A 35 -21.55 1.80 6.26
C LEU A 35 -21.49 3.30 5.90
N GLN A 36 -20.33 3.94 6.00
CA GLN A 36 -20.17 5.33 5.56
C GLN A 36 -20.45 5.48 4.07
N ARG A 37 -19.93 4.60 3.22
CA ARG A 37 -20.21 4.63 1.77
C ARG A 37 -21.68 4.43 1.48
N LEU A 38 -22.36 3.49 2.13
CA LEU A 38 -23.80 3.28 1.96
C LEU A 38 -24.61 4.54 2.29
N ILE A 39 -24.26 5.25 3.38
CA ILE A 39 -24.89 6.50 3.75
C ILE A 39 -24.61 7.59 2.71
N GLU A 40 -23.35 7.77 2.30
CA GLU A 40 -22.93 8.79 1.33
C GLU A 40 -23.53 8.56 -0.07
N GLN A 41 -23.78 7.30 -0.45
CA GLN A 41 -24.41 6.90 -1.71
C GLN A 41 -25.95 6.94 -1.67
N GLY A 42 -26.57 7.31 -0.53
CA GLY A 42 -28.01 7.41 -0.38
C GLY A 42 -28.74 6.08 -0.17
N HIS A 43 -27.99 4.98 0.06
CA HIS A 43 -28.54 3.67 0.42
C HIS A 43 -29.00 3.57 1.87
N VAL A 44 -28.76 4.59 2.68
CA VAL A 44 -29.29 4.72 4.04
C VAL A 44 -30.11 5.99 4.12
N ARG A 45 -31.36 5.87 4.57
CA ARG A 45 -32.28 6.96 4.74
C ARG A 45 -32.75 7.01 6.19
N VAL A 46 -33.00 8.22 6.71
CA VAL A 46 -33.59 8.45 8.02
C VAL A 46 -34.91 9.16 7.80
N ASN A 47 -36.01 8.53 8.25
CA ASN A 47 -37.38 9.00 7.99
C ASN A 47 -37.60 9.31 6.48
N GLY A 48 -37.12 8.40 5.59
CA GLY A 48 -37.22 8.51 4.13
C GLY A 48 -36.21 9.50 3.48
N ASN A 49 -35.45 10.27 4.25
CA ASN A 49 -34.54 11.30 3.74
C ASN A 49 -33.08 10.85 3.68
N ILE A 50 -32.35 11.27 2.64
CA ILE A 50 -30.89 11.08 2.56
C ILE A 50 -30.21 11.82 3.71
N THR A 51 -29.21 11.18 4.29
CA THR A 51 -28.54 11.69 5.49
C THR A 51 -27.01 11.63 5.36
N LYS A 52 -26.30 12.07 6.39
CA LYS A 52 -24.82 12.06 6.44
C LYS A 52 -24.32 11.07 7.51
N PRO A 53 -23.11 10.51 7.37
CA PRO A 53 -22.52 9.63 8.38
C PRO A 53 -22.41 10.27 9.78
N THR A 54 -22.39 11.61 9.83
CA THR A 54 -22.31 12.39 11.07
C THR A 54 -23.67 12.66 11.72
N HIS A 55 -24.77 12.25 11.11
CA HIS A 55 -26.11 12.38 11.71
C HIS A 55 -26.14 11.75 13.10
N SER A 56 -26.78 12.43 14.07
CA SER A 56 -26.95 11.93 15.44
C SER A 56 -28.30 11.26 15.57
N PRO A 57 -28.38 9.92 15.69
CA PRO A 57 -29.65 9.20 15.76
C PRO A 57 -30.52 9.64 16.94
N ARG A 58 -31.81 9.87 16.72
CA ARG A 58 -32.80 10.31 17.71
C ARG A 58 -33.84 9.21 17.94
N ALA A 59 -34.32 9.06 19.16
CA ALA A 59 -35.39 8.11 19.47
C ALA A 59 -36.61 8.37 18.58
N GLY A 60 -37.18 7.28 18.07
CA GLY A 60 -38.32 7.30 17.14
C GLY A 60 -37.96 7.49 15.67
N GLU A 61 -36.72 7.76 15.32
CA GLU A 61 -36.31 7.79 13.90
C GLU A 61 -36.34 6.38 13.29
N GLU A 62 -36.89 6.28 12.08
CA GLU A 62 -36.85 5.09 11.25
C GLU A 62 -35.66 5.17 10.30
N ILE A 63 -34.78 4.16 10.32
CA ILE A 63 -33.61 4.06 9.46
C ILE A 63 -33.85 2.92 8.48
N GLU A 64 -33.97 3.27 7.20
CA GLU A 64 -34.02 2.34 6.09
C GLU A 64 -32.62 2.12 5.54
N ILE A 65 -32.20 0.86 5.41
CA ILE A 65 -30.92 0.48 4.84
C ILE A 65 -31.17 -0.42 3.65
N HIS A 66 -30.86 0.09 2.48
CA HIS A 66 -30.85 -0.68 1.26
C HIS A 66 -29.44 -1.23 1.02
N TRP A 67 -29.29 -2.55 1.20
CA TRP A 67 -28.06 -3.23 0.85
C TRP A 67 -28.06 -3.48 -0.66
N PRO A 68 -27.27 -2.73 -1.44
CA PRO A 68 -27.16 -3.00 -2.87
C PRO A 68 -26.61 -4.42 -3.03
N GLU A 69 -26.99 -5.07 -4.12
CA GLU A 69 -26.28 -6.29 -4.50
C GLU A 69 -24.79 -5.99 -4.41
N ALA A 70 -24.08 -6.83 -3.66
CA ALA A 70 -22.65 -6.84 -3.77
C ALA A 70 -22.35 -7.15 -5.24
N ARG A 71 -22.14 -6.12 -6.04
CA ARG A 71 -21.32 -6.29 -7.24
C ARG A 71 -19.95 -6.63 -6.67
N PRO A 72 -19.49 -7.88 -6.81
CA PRO A 72 -18.09 -8.12 -6.62
C PRO A 72 -17.44 -7.13 -7.60
N ALA A 73 -16.55 -6.29 -7.12
CA ALA A 73 -15.51 -5.75 -7.96
C ALA A 73 -14.62 -6.96 -8.28
N GLU A 74 -15.16 -7.89 -9.07
CA GLU A 74 -14.41 -9.00 -9.65
C GLU A 74 -13.47 -8.33 -10.62
N ALA A 75 -12.22 -8.21 -10.21
CA ALA A 75 -11.18 -7.86 -11.13
C ALA A 75 -11.32 -8.81 -12.33
N GLN A 76 -11.57 -8.28 -13.50
CA GLN A 76 -11.70 -9.09 -14.70
C GLN A 76 -10.31 -9.52 -15.17
N PRO A 77 -10.15 -10.75 -15.67
CA PRO A 77 -8.89 -11.18 -16.29
C PRO A 77 -8.50 -10.25 -17.44
N GLU A 78 -7.26 -9.81 -17.47
CA GLU A 78 -6.74 -8.93 -18.51
C GLU A 78 -5.37 -9.40 -18.97
N GLU A 79 -5.17 -9.51 -20.28
CA GLU A 79 -3.90 -9.89 -20.87
C GLU A 79 -2.91 -8.73 -20.74
N MET A 80 -1.96 -8.89 -19.82
CA MET A 80 -0.89 -7.93 -19.56
C MET A 80 0.43 -8.67 -19.37
N PRO A 81 1.57 -8.09 -19.81
CA PRO A 81 2.87 -8.72 -19.63
C PRO A 81 3.24 -8.77 -18.13
N LEU A 82 3.71 -9.93 -17.69
CA LEU A 82 4.25 -10.16 -16.35
C LEU A 82 5.73 -10.54 -16.46
N ASP A 83 6.58 -9.83 -15.74
CA ASP A 83 8.00 -10.18 -15.58
C ASP A 83 8.14 -11.16 -14.41
N ILE A 84 8.11 -12.45 -14.72
CA ILE A 84 8.08 -13.55 -13.76
C ILE A 84 9.50 -13.96 -13.41
N LEU A 85 9.87 -13.85 -12.13
CA LEU A 85 11.17 -14.29 -11.58
C LEU A 85 11.15 -15.77 -11.22
N PHE A 86 9.99 -16.29 -10.79
CA PHE A 86 9.79 -17.68 -10.43
C PHE A 86 8.31 -18.04 -10.45
N GLU A 87 7.98 -19.24 -10.85
CA GLU A 87 6.63 -19.77 -10.77
C GLU A 87 6.66 -21.30 -10.58
N ASP A 88 5.79 -21.78 -9.69
CA ASP A 88 5.49 -23.21 -9.54
C ASP A 88 3.97 -23.43 -9.35
N LYS A 89 3.58 -24.60 -8.80
CA LYS A 89 2.16 -24.91 -8.52
C LYS A 89 1.61 -24.17 -7.31
N SER A 90 2.46 -23.65 -6.43
CA SER A 90 2.08 -23.05 -5.15
C SER A 90 2.10 -21.53 -5.19
N LEU A 91 3.11 -20.93 -5.80
CA LEU A 91 3.31 -19.49 -5.79
C LEU A 91 3.96 -18.97 -7.07
N LEU A 92 3.90 -17.65 -7.21
CA LEU A 92 4.55 -16.91 -8.28
C LEU A 92 5.28 -15.71 -7.66
N VAL A 93 6.52 -15.49 -8.09
CA VAL A 93 7.30 -14.28 -7.73
C VAL A 93 7.57 -13.49 -9.00
N LEU A 94 7.29 -12.20 -8.96
CA LEU A 94 7.43 -11.33 -10.11
C LEU A 94 8.15 -10.02 -9.78
N ASN A 95 8.72 -9.42 -10.80
CA ASN A 95 9.27 -8.08 -10.80
C ASN A 95 8.16 -7.11 -11.24
N LYS A 96 7.45 -6.52 -10.29
CA LYS A 96 6.40 -5.54 -10.59
C LYS A 96 7.00 -4.28 -11.20
N PRO A 97 6.54 -3.80 -12.37
CA PRO A 97 6.94 -2.50 -12.88
C PRO A 97 6.41 -1.36 -12.00
N ALA A 98 7.08 -0.22 -12.03
CA ALA A 98 6.53 1.02 -11.49
C ALA A 98 5.32 1.47 -12.33
N GLY A 99 4.40 2.21 -11.72
CA GLY A 99 3.16 2.67 -12.37
C GLY A 99 2.00 1.66 -12.27
N LEU A 100 2.27 0.38 -12.01
CA LEU A 100 1.24 -0.66 -11.89
C LEU A 100 0.68 -0.73 -10.46
N VAL A 101 -0.64 -0.59 -10.33
CA VAL A 101 -1.37 -0.80 -9.06
C VAL A 101 -1.49 -2.30 -8.80
N VAL A 102 -1.34 -2.73 -7.54
CA VAL A 102 -1.38 -4.16 -7.21
C VAL A 102 -2.79 -4.74 -7.29
N HIS A 103 -3.80 -4.05 -6.78
CA HIS A 103 -5.18 -4.55 -6.76
C HIS A 103 -6.18 -3.41 -7.00
N PRO A 104 -7.38 -3.70 -7.52
CA PRO A 104 -8.40 -2.70 -7.78
C PRO A 104 -8.68 -1.82 -6.57
N ALA A 105 -8.78 -0.53 -6.81
CA ALA A 105 -9.09 0.49 -5.82
C ALA A 105 -9.86 1.63 -6.49
N ALA A 106 -10.49 2.51 -5.69
CA ALA A 106 -11.19 3.67 -6.22
C ALA A 106 -10.31 4.49 -7.18
N GLY A 107 -10.73 4.62 -8.43
CA GLY A 107 -9.99 5.29 -9.53
C GLY A 107 -8.98 4.39 -10.26
N HIS A 108 -8.91 3.10 -9.94
CA HIS A 108 -8.10 2.09 -10.62
C HIS A 108 -8.82 0.75 -10.49
N GLU A 109 -9.90 0.56 -11.21
CA GLU A 109 -10.74 -0.66 -11.15
C GLU A 109 -10.20 -1.74 -12.10
N GLU A 110 -9.48 -1.34 -13.13
CA GLU A 110 -8.88 -2.17 -14.19
C GLU A 110 -7.38 -1.89 -14.30
N HIS A 111 -6.68 -2.63 -15.14
CA HIS A 111 -5.24 -2.50 -15.40
C HIS A 111 -4.39 -2.63 -14.14
N THR A 112 -4.75 -3.56 -13.26
CA THR A 112 -3.98 -3.84 -12.03
C THR A 112 -3.22 -5.17 -12.15
N LEU A 113 -2.25 -5.38 -11.26
CA LEU A 113 -1.53 -6.65 -11.20
C LEU A 113 -2.50 -7.83 -11.00
N VAL A 114 -3.58 -7.66 -10.22
CA VAL A 114 -4.59 -8.70 -10.02
C VAL A 114 -5.30 -9.06 -11.32
N ASN A 115 -5.63 -8.08 -12.20
CA ASN A 115 -6.24 -8.37 -13.51
C ASN A 115 -5.29 -9.24 -14.38
N ALA A 116 -3.99 -8.90 -14.41
CA ALA A 116 -2.98 -9.68 -15.13
C ALA A 116 -2.81 -11.10 -14.55
N LEU A 117 -2.80 -11.22 -13.22
CA LEU A 117 -2.69 -12.51 -12.52
C LEU A 117 -3.89 -13.42 -12.77
N LEU A 118 -5.11 -12.88 -12.78
CA LEU A 118 -6.33 -13.64 -13.12
C LEU A 118 -6.26 -14.22 -14.52
N HIS A 119 -5.74 -13.44 -15.49
CA HIS A 119 -5.54 -13.93 -16.86
C HIS A 119 -4.44 -14.99 -16.93
N HIS A 120 -3.28 -14.74 -16.32
CA HIS A 120 -2.13 -15.65 -16.35
C HIS A 120 -2.42 -16.98 -15.65
N CYS A 121 -2.96 -16.94 -14.45
CA CYS A 121 -3.17 -18.12 -13.60
C CYS A 121 -4.45 -18.91 -13.90
N LYS A 122 -5.35 -18.41 -14.77
CA LYS A 122 -6.57 -19.11 -15.25
C LYS A 122 -7.36 -19.81 -14.13
N GLY A 123 -7.63 -19.10 -13.03
CA GLY A 123 -8.38 -19.63 -11.89
C GLY A 123 -7.53 -20.28 -10.80
N SER A 124 -6.23 -20.45 -10.99
CA SER A 124 -5.28 -20.97 -9.98
C SER A 124 -4.73 -19.84 -9.10
N LEU A 125 -5.61 -19.06 -8.45
CA LEU A 125 -5.23 -18.06 -7.46
C LEU A 125 -6.01 -18.31 -6.16
N SER A 126 -5.33 -18.07 -5.01
CA SER A 126 -6.01 -18.16 -3.72
C SER A 126 -7.16 -17.16 -3.61
N GLY A 127 -8.34 -17.62 -3.21
CA GLY A 127 -9.51 -16.81 -2.94
C GLY A 127 -9.56 -16.16 -1.56
N ILE A 128 -8.67 -16.53 -0.62
CA ILE A 128 -8.70 -16.07 0.78
C ILE A 128 -8.60 -14.54 0.91
N GLY A 129 -7.87 -13.86 0.02
CA GLY A 129 -7.79 -12.40 -0.03
C GLY A 129 -9.11 -11.70 -0.37
N GLY A 130 -10.17 -12.47 -0.64
CA GLY A 130 -11.46 -12.01 -1.16
C GLY A 130 -11.40 -11.71 -2.65
N VAL A 131 -12.58 -11.50 -3.25
CA VAL A 131 -12.78 -11.32 -4.70
C VAL A 131 -11.92 -10.20 -5.30
N ALA A 132 -11.59 -9.18 -4.51
CA ALA A 132 -10.80 -8.03 -4.97
C ALA A 132 -9.27 -8.24 -4.87
N ARG A 133 -8.78 -9.32 -4.26
CA ARG A 133 -7.35 -9.52 -3.98
C ARG A 133 -6.90 -10.98 -4.05
N PRO A 134 -7.31 -11.74 -5.07
CA PRO A 134 -6.93 -13.14 -5.16
C PRO A 134 -5.40 -13.28 -5.18
N GLY A 135 -4.88 -14.19 -4.35
CA GLY A 135 -3.45 -14.50 -4.26
C GLY A 135 -2.55 -13.43 -3.60
N ILE A 136 -3.05 -12.25 -3.27
CA ILE A 136 -2.25 -11.12 -2.77
C ILE A 136 -2.01 -11.23 -1.27
N VAL A 137 -0.79 -11.56 -0.85
CA VAL A 137 -0.35 -11.65 0.55
C VAL A 137 0.36 -10.38 1.05
N HIS A 138 0.91 -9.56 0.15
CA HIS A 138 1.49 -8.25 0.43
C HIS A 138 1.36 -7.31 -0.78
N ARG A 139 1.79 -6.06 -0.63
CA ARG A 139 1.70 -5.09 -1.72
C ARG A 139 2.88 -4.14 -1.76
N LEU A 140 3.14 -3.62 -2.95
CA LEU A 140 3.97 -2.45 -3.20
C LEU A 140 3.07 -1.25 -3.56
N ASP A 141 3.58 -0.04 -3.36
CA ASP A 141 2.91 1.18 -3.85
C ASP A 141 2.92 1.20 -5.39
N LYS A 142 2.03 1.98 -6.01
CA LYS A 142 1.92 2.13 -7.47
C LYS A 142 3.28 2.39 -8.11
N GLU A 143 4.00 3.40 -7.60
CA GLU A 143 5.28 3.86 -8.16
C GLU A 143 6.48 3.03 -7.69
N THR A 144 6.30 2.09 -6.76
CA THR A 144 7.37 1.20 -6.31
C THR A 144 7.47 -0.01 -7.25
N SER A 145 8.66 -0.27 -7.75
CA SER A 145 8.98 -1.45 -8.56
C SER A 145 9.59 -2.57 -7.72
N GLY A 146 9.69 -3.78 -8.29
CA GLY A 146 10.48 -4.88 -7.74
C GLY A 146 9.68 -6.08 -7.25
N CYS A 147 10.30 -6.89 -6.40
CA CYS A 147 9.82 -8.22 -6.01
C CYS A 147 8.45 -8.20 -5.32
N VAL A 148 7.53 -9.03 -5.84
CA VAL A 148 6.22 -9.33 -5.25
C VAL A 148 5.99 -10.83 -5.31
N VAL A 149 5.54 -11.45 -4.20
CA VAL A 149 5.10 -12.85 -4.15
C VAL A 149 3.58 -12.93 -4.14
N VAL A 150 3.05 -13.92 -4.87
CA VAL A 150 1.62 -14.19 -5.05
C VAL A 150 1.34 -15.65 -4.75
N ALA A 151 0.27 -15.95 -4.03
CA ALA A 151 -0.14 -17.32 -3.70
C ALA A 151 -1.13 -17.86 -4.75
N LYS A 152 -0.85 -19.04 -5.32
CA LYS A 152 -1.71 -19.70 -6.31
C LYS A 152 -2.80 -20.57 -5.69
N ASN A 153 -2.72 -20.88 -4.40
CA ASN A 153 -3.71 -21.65 -3.65
C ASN A 153 -3.82 -21.16 -2.21
N ASP A 154 -4.87 -21.59 -1.51
CA ASP A 154 -5.23 -21.14 -0.19
C ASP A 154 -4.24 -21.57 0.90
N GLU A 155 -3.69 -22.76 0.82
CA GLU A 155 -2.68 -23.27 1.75
C GLU A 155 -1.42 -22.38 1.72
N THR A 156 -0.94 -22.09 0.52
CA THR A 156 0.21 -21.19 0.31
C THR A 156 -0.10 -19.78 0.79
N HIS A 157 -1.31 -19.27 0.56
CA HIS A 157 -1.73 -17.95 1.01
C HIS A 157 -1.68 -17.84 2.53
N LEU A 158 -2.23 -18.82 3.24
CA LEU A 158 -2.22 -18.85 4.71
C LEU A 158 -0.80 -18.92 5.27
N ALA A 159 0.03 -19.81 4.70
CA ALA A 159 1.41 -20.00 5.14
C ALA A 159 2.27 -18.75 4.89
N LEU A 160 2.18 -18.12 3.72
CA LEU A 160 2.88 -16.86 3.43
C LEU A 160 2.35 -15.72 4.31
N SER A 161 1.04 -15.57 4.46
CA SER A 161 0.44 -14.56 5.34
C SER A 161 0.92 -14.69 6.78
N LYS A 162 1.08 -15.92 7.29
CA LYS A 162 1.67 -16.20 8.59
C LYS A 162 3.12 -15.73 8.67
N GLN A 163 3.96 -16.03 7.66
CA GLN A 163 5.35 -15.59 7.62
C GLN A 163 5.46 -14.04 7.59
N PHE A 164 4.58 -13.35 6.84
CA PHE A 164 4.51 -11.88 6.87
C PHE A 164 4.09 -11.34 8.24
N ALA A 165 3.10 -11.94 8.89
CA ALA A 165 2.63 -11.55 10.22
C ALA A 165 3.70 -11.75 11.30
N GLU A 166 4.44 -12.86 11.24
CA GLU A 166 5.53 -13.22 12.13
C GLU A 166 6.87 -12.51 11.77
N ARG A 167 6.88 -11.66 10.71
CA ARG A 167 8.06 -10.91 10.27
C ARG A 167 9.24 -11.78 9.85
N ARG A 168 8.97 -12.99 9.35
CA ARG A 168 9.97 -13.94 8.84
C ARG A 168 10.31 -13.73 7.36
N VAL A 169 9.62 -12.82 6.68
CA VAL A 169 9.90 -12.46 5.28
C VAL A 169 10.93 -11.34 5.24
N GLY A 170 12.09 -11.61 4.63
CA GLY A 170 13.11 -10.60 4.36
C GLY A 170 12.69 -9.70 3.21
N LYS A 171 12.88 -8.39 3.37
CA LYS A 171 12.52 -7.37 2.37
C LYS A 171 13.57 -6.28 2.34
N ILE A 172 14.33 -6.22 1.26
CA ILE A 172 15.38 -5.23 1.04
C ILE A 172 14.97 -4.34 -0.14
N TYR A 173 15.09 -3.05 0.08
CA TYR A 173 14.76 -2.01 -0.89
C TYR A 173 15.96 -1.16 -1.23
N ASN A 174 16.08 -0.78 -2.48
CA ASN A 174 16.92 0.32 -2.90
C ASN A 174 16.08 1.61 -2.94
N ALA A 175 16.61 2.68 -2.35
CA ALA A 175 15.98 3.99 -2.36
C ALA A 175 17.02 5.09 -2.60
N ILE A 176 16.60 6.17 -3.26
CA ILE A 176 17.39 7.40 -3.34
C ILE A 176 16.67 8.44 -2.52
N VAL A 177 17.36 9.04 -1.54
CA VAL A 177 16.79 10.05 -0.64
C VAL A 177 17.41 11.42 -0.91
N CYS A 178 16.65 12.49 -0.68
CA CYS A 178 17.13 13.87 -0.84
C CYS A 178 18.11 14.25 0.29
N GLY A 179 19.20 14.91 -0.08
CA GLY A 179 20.23 15.37 0.85
C GLY A 179 21.22 14.28 1.25
N GLU A 180 22.22 14.68 2.03
CA GLU A 180 23.24 13.79 2.57
C GLU A 180 22.85 13.30 3.96
N LEU A 181 22.90 11.99 4.15
CA LEU A 181 22.72 11.38 5.47
C LEU A 181 24.03 11.53 6.27
N ALA A 182 23.92 12.05 7.49
CA ALA A 182 25.07 12.29 8.36
C ALA A 182 25.77 10.99 8.84
N ARG A 183 25.02 9.87 8.85
CA ARG A 183 25.52 8.56 9.27
C ARG A 183 25.53 7.59 8.09
N GLY A 184 26.45 6.63 8.10
CA GLY A 184 26.54 5.59 7.09
C GLY A 184 25.44 4.52 7.20
N SER A 185 24.79 4.40 8.36
CA SER A 185 23.67 3.48 8.63
C SER A 185 22.85 3.96 9.81
N GLY A 186 21.66 3.36 9.98
CA GLY A 186 20.79 3.68 11.12
C GLY A 186 19.50 2.88 11.12
N GLU A 187 18.68 3.14 12.12
CA GLU A 187 17.35 2.54 12.29
C GLU A 187 16.30 3.64 12.54
N ILE A 188 15.10 3.40 12.08
CA ILE A 188 13.94 4.25 12.33
C ILE A 188 12.86 3.37 12.95
N ARG A 189 12.60 3.60 14.24
CA ARG A 189 11.55 2.93 15.02
C ARG A 189 10.51 3.98 15.37
N ALA A 190 9.53 4.17 14.48
CA ALA A 190 8.51 5.21 14.64
C ALA A 190 7.15 4.69 14.15
N SER A 191 6.12 4.82 14.98
CA SER A 191 4.78 4.35 14.66
C SER A 191 4.17 5.15 13.51
N ILE A 192 3.44 4.48 12.62
CA ILE A 192 2.82 5.10 11.45
C ILE A 192 1.30 4.96 11.52
N ALA A 193 0.61 6.09 11.32
CA ALA A 193 -0.83 6.17 11.18
C ALA A 193 -1.24 6.98 9.95
N ARG A 194 -2.54 7.03 9.68
CA ARG A 194 -3.08 7.93 8.65
C ARG A 194 -2.93 9.38 9.10
N HIS A 195 -2.50 10.26 8.19
CA HIS A 195 -2.35 11.68 8.48
C HIS A 195 -3.71 12.29 8.91
N PRO A 196 -3.79 13.06 10.00
CA PRO A 196 -5.05 13.53 10.56
C PRO A 196 -5.87 14.39 9.58
N SER A 197 -5.23 15.25 8.81
CA SER A 197 -5.90 16.18 7.89
C SER A 197 -5.85 15.73 6.42
N HIS A 198 -4.88 14.93 6.02
CA HIS A 198 -4.68 14.50 4.61
C HIS A 198 -4.90 13.01 4.44
N ARG A 199 -6.14 12.60 4.14
CA ARG A 199 -6.56 11.19 4.04
C ARG A 199 -5.72 10.30 3.11
N LYS A 200 -5.03 10.87 2.12
CA LYS A 200 -4.15 10.14 1.18
C LYS A 200 -2.71 9.97 1.70
N ARG A 201 -2.38 10.58 2.84
CA ARG A 201 -1.03 10.53 3.45
C ARG A 201 -1.01 9.68 4.71
N MET A 202 0.16 9.13 4.97
CA MET A 202 0.53 8.55 6.26
C MET A 202 1.46 9.52 6.99
N ALA A 203 1.60 9.38 8.30
CA ALA A 203 2.51 10.18 9.11
C ALA A 203 3.08 9.35 10.27
N VAL A 204 4.26 9.71 10.74
CA VAL A 204 4.75 9.26 12.04
C VAL A 204 3.86 9.84 13.14
N ARG A 205 3.50 9.00 14.10
CA ARG A 205 2.69 9.38 15.26
C ARG A 205 3.28 8.77 16.52
N ASP A 206 3.43 9.60 17.53
CA ASP A 206 3.93 9.20 18.85
C ASP A 206 2.78 8.85 19.82
N ASP A 207 1.53 8.93 19.35
CA ASP A 207 0.33 8.55 20.10
C ASP A 207 -0.13 7.12 19.77
N ASP A 208 -1.08 6.60 20.55
CA ASP A 208 -1.64 5.23 20.44
C ASP A 208 -2.37 4.98 19.11
N SER A 209 -2.55 5.99 18.25
CA SER A 209 -3.18 5.82 16.93
C SER A 209 -2.24 5.18 15.90
N GLY A 210 -0.93 5.20 16.16
CA GLY A 210 0.11 4.68 15.27
C GLY A 210 0.32 3.18 15.43
N ARG A 211 0.62 2.51 14.32
CA ARG A 211 1.05 1.10 14.30
C ARG A 211 2.58 1.06 14.25
N ALA A 212 3.21 0.34 15.17
CA ALA A 212 4.66 0.18 15.24
C ALA A 212 5.26 -0.15 13.87
N ALA A 213 6.27 0.60 13.47
CA ALA A 213 7.00 0.42 12.24
C ALA A 213 8.51 0.49 12.50
N HIS A 214 9.28 -0.35 11.79
CA HIS A 214 10.72 -0.44 11.94
C HIS A 214 11.38 -0.61 10.58
N THR A 215 12.32 0.27 10.27
CA THR A 215 13.16 0.27 9.07
C THR A 215 14.61 0.45 9.49
N SER A 216 15.51 -0.45 9.08
CA SER A 216 16.95 -0.25 9.13
C SER A 216 17.47 0.15 7.75
N TRP A 217 18.55 0.91 7.70
CA TRP A 217 19.12 1.40 6.45
C TRP A 217 20.64 1.52 6.51
N ARG A 218 21.28 1.45 5.34
CA ARG A 218 22.69 1.75 5.17
C ARG A 218 22.92 2.55 3.89
N VAL A 219 23.89 3.45 3.92
CA VAL A 219 24.31 4.21 2.74
C VAL A 219 25.08 3.28 1.81
N LEU A 220 24.69 3.27 0.55
CA LEU A 220 25.41 2.58 -0.52
C LEU A 220 26.33 3.56 -1.24
N GLU A 221 25.85 4.80 -1.47
CA GLU A 221 26.60 5.82 -2.21
C GLU A 221 26.11 7.23 -1.88
N LYS A 222 27.03 8.19 -1.76
CA LYS A 222 26.74 9.62 -1.69
C LYS A 222 26.67 10.19 -3.12
N LEU A 223 25.63 10.97 -3.37
CA LEU A 223 25.35 11.59 -4.68
C LEU A 223 25.26 13.11 -4.53
N LYS A 224 25.24 13.87 -5.62
CA LYS A 224 25.04 15.32 -5.56
C LYS A 224 23.64 15.65 -5.04
N GLY A 225 23.58 16.19 -3.83
CA GLY A 225 22.32 16.59 -3.18
C GLY A 225 21.38 15.43 -2.83
N ALA A 226 21.85 14.18 -2.87
CA ALA A 226 21.08 12.98 -2.58
C ALA A 226 21.96 11.87 -2.00
N THR A 227 21.34 10.82 -1.49
CA THR A 227 22.02 9.62 -0.99
C THR A 227 21.31 8.36 -1.51
N PHE A 228 22.08 7.43 -2.07
CA PHE A 228 21.60 6.11 -2.42
C PHE A 228 21.71 5.20 -1.21
N VAL A 229 20.61 4.58 -0.81
CA VAL A 229 20.53 3.73 0.37
C VAL A 229 19.92 2.38 0.07
N GLU A 230 20.32 1.40 0.85
CA GLU A 230 19.62 0.15 1.05
C GLU A 230 18.76 0.29 2.31
N ALA A 231 17.49 -0.09 2.24
CA ALA A 231 16.56 -0.06 3.36
C ALA A 231 15.95 -1.45 3.57
N GLN A 232 16.09 -2.02 4.76
CA GLN A 232 15.43 -3.24 5.16
C GLN A 232 14.20 -2.93 6.01
N ILE A 233 13.04 -3.45 5.64
CA ILE A 233 11.82 -3.26 6.42
C ILE A 233 11.49 -4.49 7.24
N HIS A 234 11.35 -4.30 8.56
CA HIS A 234 10.96 -5.36 9.52
C HIS A 234 9.45 -5.40 9.74
N THR A 235 8.73 -4.39 9.30
CA THR A 235 7.28 -4.28 9.28
C THR A 235 6.82 -3.86 7.88
N GLY A 236 5.53 -3.91 7.57
CA GLY A 236 4.98 -3.54 6.24
C GLY A 236 3.82 -2.55 6.37
N ARG A 237 4.08 -1.30 6.80
CA ARG A 237 3.05 -0.27 6.86
C ARG A 237 2.96 0.46 5.53
N THR A 238 1.77 0.98 5.21
CA THR A 238 1.55 1.78 3.99
C THR A 238 2.55 2.95 3.97
N HIS A 239 3.24 3.13 2.84
CA HIS A 239 4.25 4.17 2.62
C HIS A 239 5.41 4.18 3.64
N GLN A 240 5.70 3.06 4.32
CA GLN A 240 6.62 3.04 5.47
C GLN A 240 7.98 3.69 5.20
N ILE A 241 8.70 3.25 4.17
CA ILE A 241 10.03 3.81 3.82
C ILE A 241 9.91 5.30 3.51
N ARG A 242 8.90 5.70 2.75
CA ARG A 242 8.65 7.09 2.34
C ARG A 242 8.42 8.01 3.54
N VAL A 243 7.57 7.57 4.48
CA VAL A 243 7.23 8.31 5.71
C VAL A 243 8.42 8.34 6.68
N HIS A 244 9.13 7.23 6.83
CA HIS A 244 10.29 7.14 7.71
C HIS A 244 11.43 8.07 7.27
N PHE A 245 11.78 8.07 5.97
CA PHE A 245 12.82 8.98 5.48
C PHE A 245 12.36 10.45 5.45
N GLN A 246 11.08 10.71 5.21
CA GLN A 246 10.53 12.05 5.40
C GLN A 246 10.63 12.52 6.86
N PHE A 247 10.39 11.64 7.83
CA PHE A 247 10.54 11.91 9.26
C PHE A 247 11.99 12.23 9.64
N LEU A 248 12.99 11.62 8.99
CA LEU A 248 14.39 11.96 9.13
C LEU A 248 14.79 13.29 8.44
N GLY A 249 13.88 13.95 7.72
CA GLY A 249 14.18 15.14 6.92
C GLY A 249 14.74 14.85 5.52
N HIS A 250 14.87 13.58 5.14
CA HIS A 250 15.43 13.10 3.88
C HIS A 250 14.40 12.33 3.04
N PRO A 251 13.30 12.96 2.55
CA PRO A 251 12.29 12.28 1.75
C PRO A 251 12.89 11.65 0.49
N LEU A 252 12.20 10.68 -0.10
CA LEU A 252 12.67 10.02 -1.30
C LEU A 252 12.69 10.97 -2.50
N VAL A 253 13.67 10.79 -3.36
CA VAL A 253 13.77 11.48 -4.64
C VAL A 253 12.57 11.08 -5.51
N GLY A 254 11.91 12.08 -6.11
CA GLY A 254 10.69 11.90 -6.90
C GLY A 254 9.39 11.75 -6.09
N ASP A 255 9.44 11.85 -4.76
CA ASP A 255 8.25 11.76 -3.91
C ASP A 255 7.58 13.11 -3.72
N GLU A 256 6.65 13.46 -4.59
CA GLU A 256 5.87 14.70 -4.52
C GLU A 256 4.91 14.72 -3.31
N THR A 257 4.52 13.54 -2.80
CA THR A 257 3.60 13.45 -1.66
C THR A 257 4.28 13.88 -0.36
N TYR A 258 5.51 13.45 -0.13
CA TYR A 258 6.23 13.62 1.14
C TYR A 258 7.43 14.55 1.06
N GLY A 259 7.91 14.89 -0.14
CA GLY A 259 9.17 15.59 -0.33
C GLY A 259 9.18 16.67 -1.42
N ALA A 260 8.03 17.24 -1.81
CA ALA A 260 7.96 18.22 -2.89
C ALA A 260 8.98 19.37 -2.76
N LYS A 261 9.15 19.92 -1.55
CA LYS A 261 10.13 21.02 -1.28
C LYS A 261 11.57 20.58 -1.49
N GLN A 262 11.95 19.40 -0.99
CA GLN A 262 13.30 18.86 -1.12
C GLN A 262 13.60 18.44 -2.55
N ASN A 263 12.64 17.85 -3.24
CA ASN A 263 12.77 17.48 -4.65
C ASN A 263 12.92 18.71 -5.55
N LYS A 264 12.21 19.81 -5.28
CA LYS A 264 12.40 21.08 -5.99
C LYS A 264 13.82 21.61 -5.80
N LYS A 265 14.34 21.65 -4.55
CA LYS A 265 15.73 22.05 -4.26
C LYS A 265 16.75 21.16 -4.97
N LEU A 266 16.51 19.85 -5.00
CA LEU A 266 17.39 18.91 -5.72
C LEU A 266 17.39 19.19 -7.22
N ALA A 267 16.23 19.46 -7.82
CA ALA A 267 16.11 19.79 -9.22
C ALA A 267 16.84 21.13 -9.55
N GLU A 268 16.71 22.15 -8.71
CA GLU A 268 17.46 23.41 -8.83
C GLU A 268 19.00 23.20 -8.75
N LEU A 269 19.45 22.32 -7.84
CA LEU A 269 20.89 22.01 -7.66
C LEU A 269 21.49 21.19 -8.80
N THR A 270 20.72 20.27 -9.38
CA THR A 270 21.23 19.25 -10.30
C THR A 270 20.76 19.41 -11.76
N GLY A 271 19.73 20.23 -12.00
CA GLY A 271 19.06 20.32 -13.30
C GLY A 271 18.24 19.05 -13.65
N TYR A 272 17.98 18.16 -12.67
CA TYR A 272 17.32 16.88 -12.92
C TYR A 272 16.12 16.65 -11.99
N THR A 273 15.01 16.20 -12.60
CA THR A 273 13.80 15.75 -11.90
C THR A 273 13.59 14.27 -12.14
N ALA A 274 13.47 13.49 -11.08
CA ALA A 274 13.22 12.06 -11.19
C ALA A 274 11.78 11.80 -11.67
N PRO A 275 11.55 10.77 -12.53
CA PRO A 275 10.23 10.55 -13.15
C PRO A 275 9.19 9.98 -12.19
N ARG A 276 9.58 9.45 -11.04
CA ARG A 276 8.73 8.84 -10.01
C ARG A 276 9.44 8.76 -8.67
N VAL A 277 8.80 8.20 -7.67
CA VAL A 277 9.43 7.85 -6.39
C VAL A 277 10.55 6.82 -6.63
N MET A 278 11.79 7.17 -6.31
CA MET A 278 12.97 6.31 -6.47
C MET A 278 13.01 5.28 -5.34
N LEU A 279 12.11 4.30 -5.43
CA LEU A 279 11.98 3.17 -4.52
C LEU A 279 11.81 1.86 -5.31
N HIS A 280 12.58 0.84 -4.93
CA HIS A 280 12.61 -0.45 -5.61
C HIS A 280 12.77 -1.59 -4.61
N SER A 281 11.84 -2.54 -4.60
CA SER A 281 11.90 -3.78 -3.81
C SER A 281 12.95 -4.70 -4.42
N ARG A 282 14.20 -4.54 -3.98
CA ARG A 282 15.38 -5.19 -4.58
C ARG A 282 15.41 -6.67 -4.29
N GLU A 283 15.13 -7.07 -3.03
CA GLU A 283 15.22 -8.46 -2.62
C GLU A 283 14.02 -8.87 -1.76
N LEU A 284 13.60 -10.11 -1.93
CA LEU A 284 12.54 -10.75 -1.18
C LEU A 284 12.97 -12.15 -0.81
N SER A 285 12.95 -12.49 0.49
CA SER A 285 13.26 -13.83 0.97
C SER A 285 12.20 -14.36 1.91
N PHE A 286 11.88 -15.65 1.79
CA PHE A 286 10.88 -16.35 2.60
C PHE A 286 11.11 -17.86 2.54
N ILE A 287 10.45 -18.60 3.41
CA ILE A 287 10.45 -20.08 3.35
C ILE A 287 9.32 -20.53 2.43
N HIS A 288 9.64 -21.36 1.44
CA HIS A 288 8.64 -21.89 0.52
C HIS A 288 7.63 -22.76 1.27
N PRO A 289 6.30 -22.45 1.19
CA PRO A 289 5.29 -23.08 2.04
C PRO A 289 5.20 -24.61 1.94
N ARG A 290 5.49 -25.17 0.77
CA ARG A 290 5.37 -26.60 0.53
C ARG A 290 6.68 -27.36 0.66
N THR A 291 7.79 -26.78 0.19
CA THR A 291 9.10 -27.47 0.16
C THR A 291 9.96 -27.16 1.38
N GLU A 292 9.54 -26.18 2.19
CA GLU A 292 10.26 -25.66 3.38
C GLU A 292 11.67 -25.13 3.07
N GLN A 293 12.00 -24.97 1.79
CA GLN A 293 13.29 -24.42 1.36
C GLN A 293 13.30 -22.90 1.50
N GLU A 294 14.45 -22.34 1.85
CA GLU A 294 14.66 -20.91 1.81
C GLU A 294 14.73 -20.42 0.36
N MET A 295 13.88 -19.43 0.04
CA MET A 295 13.80 -18.83 -1.28
C MET A 295 14.29 -17.38 -1.20
N ASN A 296 15.22 -17.03 -2.09
CA ASN A 296 15.82 -15.71 -2.19
C ASN A 296 15.70 -15.21 -3.63
N PHE A 297 15.01 -14.08 -3.81
CA PHE A 297 14.77 -13.46 -5.11
C PHE A 297 15.35 -12.06 -5.16
N ALA A 298 15.98 -11.73 -6.27
CA ALA A 298 16.50 -10.41 -6.53
C ALA A 298 15.90 -9.86 -7.83
N SER A 299 15.29 -8.70 -7.77
CA SER A 299 14.77 -7.97 -8.92
C SER A 299 15.86 -7.06 -9.50
N PRO A 300 16.08 -7.01 -10.83
CA PRO A 300 17.04 -6.10 -11.43
C PRO A 300 16.60 -4.64 -11.23
N VAL A 301 17.56 -3.78 -10.90
CA VAL A 301 17.30 -2.34 -10.76
C VAL A 301 16.79 -1.78 -12.09
N PRO A 302 15.61 -1.14 -12.14
CA PRO A 302 14.99 -0.72 -13.39
C PRO A 302 15.75 0.44 -14.07
N LYS A 303 15.52 0.61 -15.37
CA LYS A 303 16.25 1.57 -16.22
C LYS A 303 16.16 3.01 -15.67
N ASP A 304 14.97 3.46 -15.32
CA ASP A 304 14.73 4.81 -14.78
C ASP A 304 15.46 5.07 -13.46
N PHE A 305 15.54 4.06 -12.59
CA PHE A 305 16.31 4.14 -11.35
C PHE A 305 17.82 4.23 -11.62
N ARG A 306 18.36 3.39 -12.52
CA ARG A 306 19.77 3.46 -12.95
C ARG A 306 20.11 4.81 -13.60
N GLU A 307 19.21 5.32 -14.45
CA GLU A 307 19.40 6.64 -15.09
C GLU A 307 19.43 7.75 -14.03
N THR A 308 18.53 7.72 -13.02
CA THR A 308 18.55 8.67 -11.92
C THR A 308 19.87 8.63 -11.15
N LEU A 309 20.39 7.44 -10.83
CA LEU A 309 21.72 7.30 -10.21
C LEU A 309 22.82 7.93 -11.07
N LYS A 310 22.81 7.64 -12.39
CA LYS A 310 23.80 8.18 -13.33
C LYS A 310 23.74 9.72 -13.37
N ARG A 311 22.56 10.31 -13.46
CA ARG A 311 22.38 11.78 -13.47
C ARG A 311 22.88 12.44 -12.20
N LEU A 312 22.60 11.86 -11.04
CA LEU A 312 23.02 12.42 -9.77
C LEU A 312 24.53 12.20 -9.47
N ARG A 313 25.16 11.19 -10.09
CA ARG A 313 26.63 11.00 -10.06
C ARG A 313 27.36 12.04 -10.93
N SER A 314 26.93 12.22 -12.17
CA SER A 314 27.59 13.13 -13.12
C SER A 314 27.50 14.59 -12.68
N ALA A 315 26.42 14.96 -12.00
CA ALA A 315 26.32 16.29 -11.41
C ALA A 315 27.36 16.53 -10.28
N ALA A 316 27.89 15.47 -9.62
CA ALA A 316 28.96 15.60 -8.61
C ALA A 316 30.31 15.92 -9.25
N SER A 317 30.63 15.35 -10.42
CA SER A 317 31.89 15.51 -11.12
C SER A 317 32.09 16.91 -11.74
N ALA A 318 30.99 17.61 -12.06
CA ALA A 318 31.04 18.96 -12.65
C ALA A 318 31.29 20.10 -11.65
N SER A 319 31.29 19.82 -10.34
CA SER A 319 31.52 20.83 -9.29
C SER A 319 32.95 20.80 -8.73
N SER A 320 33.85 19.98 -9.31
CA SER A 320 35.25 19.79 -8.88
C SER A 320 36.24 20.38 -9.91
N LEU A 321 35.78 21.20 -10.82
CA LEU A 321 36.55 22.06 -11.74
C LEU A 321 36.15 23.52 -11.48
#